data_5b6c9b5a0380ee580b743fe74e242c30
#
_entry.id   5b6c9b5a0380ee580b743fe74e242c30
#
_cell.length_a   1.000
_cell.length_b   1.000
_cell.length_c   1.000
_cell.angle_alpha   90.00
_cell.angle_beta   90.00
_cell.angle_gamma   90.00
#
_symmetry.space_group_name_H-M   'P 1'
#
loop_
_entity.id
_entity.type
_entity.pdbx_description
1 polymer ?
#
loop_
_entity_poly.entity_id
_entity_poly.type
_entity_poly.pdbx_seq_one_letter_code
_entity_poly.pdbx_strand_id
1 'polypeptide(L)'
;MFKLFKKKEKIKRELPPGTIRKEFHFEGNVQNIGFRFEVQSHAKPLGITGYAKNNEDGSVTAELQGTEKNINKVINDLHNIDRIQIDSMTEKDLPVDYYEKDFYILY
;
A
#
# COMPACT_ATOMS: atom_id res chain seq x y z
N MET A 1 25.27 -5.11 -30.14
CA MET A 1 24.65 -5.11 -29.73
C MET A 1 24.09 -4.92 -28.82
N PHE A 2 23.93 -4.78 -28.50
CA PHE A 2 23.28 -4.84 -27.69
C PHE A 2 22.23 -4.29 -27.25
N LYS A 3 21.72 -4.15 -27.44
CA LYS A 3 20.67 -3.71 -27.33
C LYS A 3 19.61 -4.55 -27.03
N LEU A 4 19.72 -5.70 -27.04
CA LEU A 4 18.80 -6.69 -26.64
C LEU A 4 18.38 -6.55 -25.22
N PHE A 5 19.24 -6.01 -24.41
CA PHE A 5 19.00 -5.89 -22.98
C PHE A 5 18.78 -4.48 -22.56
N LYS A 6 18.22 -3.73 -23.46
CA LYS A 6 17.85 -2.39 -23.09
C LYS A 6 16.92 -2.44 -21.89
N LYS A 7 17.22 -1.67 -20.88
CA LYS A 7 16.40 -1.58 -19.72
C LYS A 7 15.05 -1.07 -20.07
N LYS A 8 14.01 -1.66 -19.49
CA LYS A 8 12.71 -1.10 -19.59
C LYS A 8 12.71 0.27 -18.99
N GLU A 9 12.23 1.22 -19.73
CA GLU A 9 12.11 2.57 -19.20
C GLU A 9 10.89 2.65 -18.30
N LYS A 10 11.02 3.34 -17.19
CA LYS A 10 9.89 3.66 -16.35
C LYS A 10 9.16 4.83 -16.97
N ILE A 11 7.86 4.75 -16.96
CA ILE A 11 7.01 5.80 -17.49
C ILE A 11 6.47 6.61 -16.33
N LYS A 12 6.75 7.90 -16.33
CA LYS A 12 6.22 8.80 -15.32
C LYS A 12 4.72 8.95 -15.53
N ARG A 13 3.96 8.67 -14.48
CA ARG A 13 2.51 8.74 -14.54
C ARG A 13 2.03 10.13 -14.19
N GLU A 14 0.91 10.50 -14.79
CA GLU A 14 0.19 11.67 -14.40
C GLU A 14 -0.77 11.27 -13.31
N LEU A 15 -0.56 11.78 -12.10
CA LEU A 15 -1.37 11.37 -10.95
C LEU A 15 -2.59 12.26 -10.83
N PRO A 16 -3.73 11.72 -10.35
CA PRO A 16 -4.92 12.54 -10.09
C PRO A 16 -4.59 13.68 -9.13
N PRO A 17 -5.25 14.82 -9.27
CA PRO A 17 -5.07 15.92 -8.31
C PRO A 17 -5.38 15.46 -6.89
N GLY A 18 -4.58 15.92 -5.94
CA GLY A 18 -4.76 15.54 -4.55
C GLY A 18 -4.14 14.20 -4.16
N THR A 19 -3.36 13.59 -5.07
CA THR A 19 -2.68 12.34 -4.75
C THR A 19 -1.62 12.59 -3.68
N ILE A 20 -1.66 11.77 -2.63
CA ILE A 20 -0.68 11.78 -1.54
C ILE A 20 -0.19 10.36 -1.33
N ARG A 21 0.89 10.22 -0.57
CA ARG A 21 1.41 8.90 -0.19
C ARG A 21 1.61 8.89 1.31
N LYS A 22 1.16 7.80 1.95
CA LYS A 22 1.33 7.61 3.39
C LYS A 22 1.84 6.22 3.67
N GLU A 23 2.71 6.12 4.66
CA GLU A 23 3.15 4.85 5.20
C GLU A 23 2.39 4.57 6.49
N PHE A 24 1.83 3.39 6.58
CA PHE A 24 1.12 2.91 7.76
C PHE A 24 1.88 1.74 8.37
N HIS A 25 1.97 1.74 9.68
CA HIS A 25 2.59 0.65 10.43
C HIS A 25 1.53 0.10 11.38
N PHE A 26 1.21 -1.18 11.22
CA PHE A 26 0.14 -1.83 11.97
C PHE A 26 0.71 -2.86 12.93
N GLU A 27 0.28 -2.80 14.18
CA GLU A 27 0.61 -3.81 15.18
C GLU A 27 -0.67 -4.46 15.69
N GLY A 28 -0.57 -5.74 16.06
CA GLY A 28 -1.70 -6.51 16.54
C GLY A 28 -1.68 -7.88 15.91
N ASN A 29 -2.85 -8.50 15.79
CA ASN A 29 -2.97 -9.79 15.12
C ASN A 29 -3.17 -9.54 13.63
N VAL A 30 -2.07 -9.22 12.94
CA VAL A 30 -2.09 -8.76 11.56
C VAL A 30 -1.31 -9.65 10.59
N GLN A 31 -0.48 -10.59 11.08
CA GLN A 31 0.22 -11.51 10.21
C GLN A 31 -0.47 -12.87 10.19
N ASN A 32 -0.28 -13.61 9.09
CA ASN A 32 -0.78 -14.98 8.92
C ASN A 32 -2.31 -15.09 8.89
N ILE A 33 -2.99 -14.00 8.59
CA ILE A 33 -4.45 -13.97 8.53
C ILE A 33 -4.95 -13.32 7.24
N GLY A 34 -4.04 -13.14 6.27
CA GLY A 34 -4.41 -12.54 5.00
C GLY A 34 -4.50 -11.02 5.02
N PHE A 35 -3.88 -10.37 6.00
CA PHE A 35 -3.99 -8.91 6.12
C PHE A 35 -3.43 -8.18 4.90
N ARG A 36 -2.24 -8.60 4.41
CA ARG A 36 -1.66 -7.97 3.22
C ARG A 36 -2.58 -8.10 2.01
N PHE A 37 -3.23 -9.24 1.87
CA PHE A 37 -4.19 -9.46 0.81
C PHE A 37 -5.40 -8.55 0.97
N GLU A 38 -5.88 -8.36 2.19
CA GLU A 38 -7.00 -7.46 2.44
C GLU A 38 -6.65 -6.02 2.06
N VAL A 39 -5.44 -5.58 2.42
CA VAL A 39 -4.99 -4.25 2.02
C VAL A 39 -5.04 -4.11 0.51
N GLN A 40 -4.47 -5.07 -0.20
CA GLN A 40 -4.45 -5.05 -1.66
C GLN A 40 -5.85 -5.07 -2.25
N SER A 41 -6.73 -5.93 -1.75
CA SER A 41 -8.05 -6.07 -2.34
C SER A 41 -8.94 -4.85 -2.09
N HIS A 42 -8.66 -4.08 -1.06
CA HIS A 42 -9.37 -2.82 -0.81
C HIS A 42 -8.74 -1.65 -1.57
N ALA A 43 -7.43 -1.71 -1.79
CA ALA A 43 -6.70 -0.62 -2.46
C ALA A 43 -6.94 -0.62 -3.97
N LYS A 44 -6.85 -1.79 -4.60
CA LYS A 44 -6.88 -1.87 -6.07
C LYS A 44 -8.13 -1.29 -6.71
N PRO A 45 -9.35 -1.58 -6.22
CA PRO A 45 -10.54 -1.01 -6.85
C PRO A 45 -10.60 0.51 -6.80
N LEU A 46 -9.88 1.13 -5.86
CA LEU A 46 -9.85 2.58 -5.70
C LEU A 46 -8.69 3.22 -6.45
N GLY A 47 -7.93 2.42 -7.21
CA GLY A 47 -6.77 2.93 -7.92
C GLY A 47 -5.59 3.30 -7.03
N ILE A 48 -5.60 2.85 -5.79
CA ILE A 48 -4.48 3.09 -4.87
C ILE A 48 -3.33 2.18 -5.24
N THR A 49 -2.14 2.78 -5.32
CA THR A 49 -0.90 2.03 -5.55
C THR A 49 -0.09 1.98 -4.25
N GLY A 50 0.88 1.09 -4.21
CA GLY A 50 1.71 0.94 -3.03
C GLY A 50 2.10 -0.50 -2.79
N TYR A 51 2.30 -0.84 -1.50
CA TYR A 51 2.64 -2.21 -1.14
C TYR A 51 2.26 -2.50 0.31
N ALA A 52 2.19 -3.77 0.66
CA ALA A 52 2.05 -4.24 2.02
C ALA A 52 3.10 -5.31 2.27
N LYS A 53 3.75 -5.25 3.44
CA LYS A 53 4.89 -6.10 3.76
C LYS A 53 4.82 -6.51 5.23
N ASN A 54 5.05 -7.81 5.49
CA ASN A 54 5.22 -8.29 6.86
C ASN A 54 6.62 -7.94 7.36
N ASN A 55 6.70 -7.49 8.59
CA ASN A 55 7.98 -7.22 9.25
C ASN A 55 8.34 -8.36 10.18
N GLU A 56 9.62 -8.44 10.55
CA GLU A 56 10.11 -9.53 11.38
C GLU A 56 9.49 -9.54 12.77
N ASP A 57 9.10 -8.38 13.27
CA ASP A 57 8.54 -8.25 14.63
C ASP A 57 7.05 -8.56 14.71
N GLY A 58 6.45 -9.03 13.62
CA GLY A 58 5.03 -9.36 13.59
C GLY A 58 4.13 -8.25 13.10
N SER A 59 4.66 -7.06 12.90
CA SER A 59 3.89 -5.93 12.38
C SER A 59 3.80 -5.99 10.86
N VAL A 60 2.96 -5.13 10.30
CA VAL A 60 2.81 -4.98 8.86
C VAL A 60 3.02 -3.51 8.51
N THR A 61 3.82 -3.27 7.49
CA THR A 61 3.98 -1.94 6.91
C THR A 61 3.21 -1.90 5.59
N ALA A 62 2.44 -0.85 5.38
CA ALA A 62 1.78 -0.62 4.09
C ALA A 62 2.00 0.82 3.68
N GLU A 63 2.39 1.01 2.40
CA GLU A 63 2.43 2.34 1.81
C GLU A 63 1.26 2.43 0.84
N LEU A 64 0.47 3.49 0.97
CA LEU A 64 -0.71 3.70 0.14
C LEU A 64 -0.61 5.06 -0.54
N GLN A 65 -0.82 5.06 -1.85
CA GLN A 65 -0.79 6.27 -2.64
C GLN A 65 -2.10 6.44 -3.38
N GLY A 66 -2.73 7.57 -3.18
CA GLY A 66 -4.00 7.92 -3.78
C GLY A 66 -4.53 9.19 -3.14
N THR A 67 -5.81 9.45 -3.31
CA THR A 67 -6.41 10.60 -2.62
C THR A 67 -6.58 10.28 -1.14
N GLU A 68 -6.57 11.31 -0.32
CA GLU A 68 -6.77 11.12 1.11
C GLU A 68 -8.07 10.40 1.40
N LYS A 69 -9.12 10.75 0.69
CA LYS A 69 -10.43 10.12 0.87
C LYS A 69 -10.36 8.61 0.64
N ASN A 70 -9.70 8.20 -0.45
CA ASN A 70 -9.61 6.78 -0.78
C ASN A 70 -8.70 6.03 0.19
N ILE A 71 -7.59 6.65 0.60
CA ILE A 71 -6.71 6.04 1.60
C ILE A 71 -7.48 5.83 2.90
N ASN A 72 -8.22 6.84 3.36
CA ASN A 72 -9.00 6.72 4.59
C ASN A 72 -10.06 5.63 4.49
N LYS A 73 -10.65 5.45 3.31
CA LYS A 73 -11.63 4.39 3.12
C LYS A 73 -11.00 3.01 3.31
N VAL A 74 -9.82 2.79 2.74
CA VAL A 74 -9.11 1.52 2.92
C VAL A 74 -8.84 1.29 4.41
N ILE A 75 -8.31 2.29 5.10
CA ILE A 75 -7.97 2.14 6.51
C ILE A 75 -9.21 1.83 7.35
N ASN A 76 -10.32 2.54 7.11
CA ASN A 76 -11.57 2.26 7.82
C ASN A 76 -12.07 0.85 7.54
N ASP A 77 -12.01 0.41 6.29
CA ASP A 77 -12.46 -0.93 5.93
C ASP A 77 -11.65 -1.99 6.65
N LEU A 78 -10.32 -1.79 6.75
CA LEU A 78 -9.46 -2.75 7.45
C LEU A 78 -9.82 -2.86 8.93
N HIS A 79 -10.13 -1.74 9.57
CA HIS A 79 -10.50 -1.75 11.00
C HIS A 79 -11.84 -2.45 11.24
N ASN A 80 -12.65 -2.62 10.20
CA ASN A 80 -13.97 -3.24 10.32
C ASN A 80 -13.99 -4.71 9.93
N ILE A 81 -12.85 -5.31 9.66
CA ILE A 81 -12.76 -6.74 9.37
C ILE A 81 -12.59 -7.49 10.69
N ASP A 82 -13.61 -8.27 11.05
CA ASP A 82 -13.68 -8.86 12.39
C ASP A 82 -12.50 -9.74 12.77
N ARG A 83 -11.96 -10.52 11.81
CA ARG A 83 -10.86 -11.42 12.10
C ARG A 83 -9.51 -10.71 12.25
N ILE A 84 -9.45 -9.44 11.92
CA ILE A 84 -8.22 -8.65 11.98
C ILE A 84 -8.27 -7.77 13.21
N GLN A 85 -7.24 -7.87 14.05
CA GLN A 85 -7.16 -7.05 15.24
C GLN A 85 -5.97 -6.11 15.12
N ILE A 86 -6.25 -4.83 14.93
CA ILE A 86 -5.23 -3.79 14.89
C ILE A 86 -5.20 -3.15 16.26
N ASP A 87 -4.11 -3.40 16.99
CA ASP A 87 -3.95 -2.84 18.32
C ASP A 87 -3.41 -1.42 18.28
N SER A 88 -2.53 -1.14 17.33
CA SER A 88 -2.03 0.21 17.15
C SER A 88 -1.69 0.45 15.68
N MET A 89 -1.75 1.69 15.28
CA MET A 89 -1.41 2.11 13.93
C MET A 89 -0.75 3.47 14.01
N THR A 90 0.38 3.60 13.34
CA THR A 90 1.01 4.90 13.14
C THR A 90 1.06 5.21 11.66
N GLU A 91 1.18 6.49 11.32
CA GLU A 91 1.25 6.89 9.93
C GLU A 91 2.23 8.04 9.77
N LYS A 92 2.81 8.12 8.57
CA LYS A 92 3.63 9.28 8.23
C LYS A 92 3.50 9.56 6.75
N ASP A 93 3.69 10.83 6.40
CA ASP A 93 3.62 11.28 5.03
C ASP A 93 4.92 10.95 4.30
N LEU A 94 4.79 10.57 3.04
CA LEU A 94 5.90 10.27 2.16
C LEU A 94 5.74 11.04 0.85
N PRO A 95 6.83 11.27 0.11
CA PRO A 95 6.71 11.78 -1.24
C PRO A 95 5.99 10.78 -2.14
N VAL A 96 5.25 11.28 -3.13
CA VAL A 96 4.57 10.42 -4.07
C VAL A 96 5.59 9.76 -5.01
N ASP A 97 5.25 8.58 -5.49
CA ASP A 97 6.05 7.85 -6.46
C ASP A 97 5.33 7.93 -7.81
N TYR A 98 5.91 8.68 -8.74
CA TYR A 98 5.29 8.90 -10.05
C TYR A 98 5.41 7.72 -11.00
N TYR A 99 6.11 6.67 -10.59
CA TYR A 99 6.40 5.52 -11.47
C TYR A 99 5.70 4.25 -11.02
N GLU A 100 5.08 4.26 -9.85
CA GLU A 100 4.39 3.08 -9.33
C GLU A 100 3.05 2.90 -10.02
N LYS A 101 2.77 1.67 -10.46
CA LYS A 101 1.58 1.39 -11.28
C LYS A 101 0.54 0.53 -10.62
N ASP A 102 0.87 -0.15 -9.54
CA ASP A 102 -0.02 -1.16 -8.98
C ASP A 102 0.16 -1.24 -7.49
N PHE A 103 -0.63 -2.09 -6.85
CA PHE A 103 -0.47 -2.39 -5.45
C PHE A 103 0.12 -3.79 -5.30
N TYR A 104 1.21 -3.90 -4.56
CA TYR A 104 2.01 -5.12 -4.48
C TYR A 104 1.98 -5.71 -3.08
N ILE A 105 1.99 -7.03 -3.00
CA ILE A 105 2.22 -7.75 -1.76
C ILE A 105 3.69 -8.18 -1.77
N LEU A 106 4.44 -7.73 -0.78
CA LEU A 106 5.86 -8.08 -0.67
C LEU A 106 6.02 -9.23 0.32
N TYR A 107 6.93 -10.11 -0.02
CA TYR A 107 7.18 -11.32 0.77
C TYR A 107 8.53 -11.34 1.45
#